data_7cbd182e4f14c40a9ba1e1fb812dc3d9
#
_entry.id   7cbd182e4f14c40a9ba1e1fb812dc3d9
#
_cell.length_a   1.000
_cell.length_b   1.000
_cell.length_c   1.000
_cell.angle_alpha   90.00
_cell.angle_beta   90.00
_cell.angle_gamma   90.00
#
_symmetry.space_group_name_H-M   'P 1'
#
loop_
_entity.id
_entity.type
_entity.pdbx_description
1 polymer ?
#
loop_
_entity_poly.entity_id
_entity_poly.type
_entity_poly.pdbx_seq_one_letter_code
_entity_poly.pdbx_strand_id
1 'polypeptide(L)'
;ALPIYYQKGMKKIIQELQHFIKANTYGTASDRALLLDYQATLEPKTEKAIKLEKEALAQIKETTKENAHLVSNLHSNLGGLYRINGQLDLAKRHMKMGISLLQQYQLLYTNDSIPQINNYAVLLIEIQEPDLALSALQKLAQIIKEYNSNHCLDYAQVQESLGSICLITANISQAKTHFKKALKIYEDIWADEPELIEEKYQAIQELYPQAGIALAKSILPTKH
;
A
#
# COMPACT_ATOMS: atom_id res chain seq x y z
N ALA A 1 -8.75 6.08 7.77
CA ALA A 1 -9.40 4.99 8.53
C ALA A 1 -10.08 4.05 7.54
N LEU A 2 -10.06 2.73 7.81
CA LEU A 2 -10.75 1.76 6.97
C LEU A 2 -12.26 2.03 6.97
N PRO A 3 -12.96 1.87 5.82
CA PRO A 3 -14.41 1.98 5.75
C PRO A 3 -15.12 1.06 6.76
N ILE A 4 -16.26 1.49 7.30
CA ILE A 4 -17.01 0.76 8.35
C ILE A 4 -17.35 -0.69 7.93
N TYR A 5 -17.65 -0.91 6.66
CA TYR A 5 -17.90 -2.24 6.11
C TYR A 5 -16.70 -3.18 6.27
N TYR A 6 -15.50 -2.71 5.91
CA TYR A 6 -14.25 -3.47 6.08
C TYR A 6 -13.94 -3.73 7.55
N GLN A 7 -14.19 -2.75 8.43
CA GLN A 7 -14.00 -2.93 9.87
C GLN A 7 -14.91 -4.03 10.45
N LYS A 8 -16.17 -4.10 10.02
CA LYS A 8 -17.11 -5.16 10.45
C LYS A 8 -16.67 -6.53 9.95
N GLY A 9 -16.29 -6.64 8.68
CA GLY A 9 -15.77 -7.88 8.11
C GLY A 9 -14.52 -8.37 8.83
N MET A 10 -13.58 -7.48 9.08
CA MET A 10 -12.33 -7.79 9.77
C MET A 10 -12.56 -8.21 11.23
N LYS A 11 -13.48 -7.57 11.96
CA LYS A 11 -13.87 -8.00 13.32
C LYS A 11 -14.38 -9.44 13.35
N LYS A 12 -15.19 -9.82 12.33
CA LYS A 12 -15.69 -11.19 12.21
C LYS A 12 -14.56 -12.18 11.98
N ILE A 13 -13.63 -11.88 11.06
CA ILE A 13 -12.45 -12.70 10.77
C ILE A 13 -11.60 -12.87 12.04
N ILE A 14 -11.37 -11.81 12.82
CA ILE A 14 -10.63 -11.89 14.08
C ILE A 14 -11.33 -12.82 15.07
N GLN A 15 -12.64 -12.74 15.21
CA GLN A 15 -13.39 -13.61 16.12
C GLN A 15 -13.31 -15.08 15.70
N GLU A 16 -13.47 -15.36 14.40
CA GLU A 16 -13.35 -16.70 13.83
C GLU A 16 -11.94 -17.27 14.03
N LEU A 17 -10.90 -16.47 13.77
CA LEU A 17 -9.51 -16.88 13.97
C LEU A 17 -9.16 -17.10 15.44
N GLN A 18 -9.66 -16.24 16.34
CA GLN A 18 -9.52 -16.44 17.79
C GLN A 18 -10.19 -17.73 18.25
N HIS A 19 -11.39 -18.00 17.75
CA HIS A 19 -12.10 -19.25 18.06
C HIS A 19 -11.34 -20.47 17.57
N PHE A 20 -10.85 -20.43 16.33
CA PHE A 20 -10.02 -21.47 15.72
C PHE A 20 -8.75 -21.74 16.54
N ILE A 21 -8.02 -20.72 16.92
CA ILE A 21 -6.78 -20.85 17.71
C ILE A 21 -7.07 -21.41 19.11
N LYS A 22 -8.20 -21.05 19.73
CA LYS A 22 -8.62 -21.60 21.04
C LYS A 22 -9.10 -23.03 20.95
N ALA A 23 -9.84 -23.38 19.88
CA ALA A 23 -10.39 -24.73 19.70
C ALA A 23 -9.30 -25.75 19.31
N ASN A 24 -8.32 -25.30 18.56
CA ASN A 24 -7.18 -26.11 18.15
C ASN A 24 -5.97 -25.72 19.00
N THR A 25 -5.58 -26.63 19.93
CA THR A 25 -4.32 -26.53 20.68
C THR A 25 -3.07 -26.42 19.77
N TYR A 26 -3.28 -26.41 18.48
CA TYR A 26 -2.29 -26.49 17.39
C TYR A 26 -2.24 -25.27 16.46
N GLY A 27 -2.82 -24.12 16.83
CA GLY A 27 -2.62 -22.90 16.02
C GLY A 27 -1.13 -22.66 15.75
N THR A 28 -0.78 -22.50 14.46
CA THR A 28 0.62 -22.30 14.06
C THR A 28 1.14 -20.92 14.51
N ALA A 29 2.45 -20.73 14.49
CA ALA A 29 3.04 -19.40 14.69
C ALA A 29 2.50 -18.37 13.69
N SER A 30 2.27 -18.79 12.46
CA SER A 30 1.69 -17.95 11.41
C SER A 30 0.24 -17.55 11.71
N ASP A 31 -0.58 -18.46 12.24
CA ASP A 31 -1.97 -18.14 12.62
C ASP A 31 -2.02 -17.08 13.73
N ARG A 32 -1.14 -17.22 14.74
CA ARG A 32 -1.04 -16.23 15.82
C ARG A 32 -0.52 -14.89 15.34
N ALA A 33 0.48 -14.89 14.45
CA ALA A 33 1.01 -13.68 13.84
C ALA A 33 -0.06 -12.95 13.01
N LEU A 34 -0.80 -13.68 12.19
CA LEU A 34 -1.90 -13.14 11.38
C LEU A 34 -3.03 -12.54 12.23
N LEU A 35 -3.36 -13.18 13.35
CA LEU A 35 -4.33 -12.64 14.31
C LEU A 35 -3.89 -11.29 14.86
N LEU A 36 -2.62 -11.18 15.27
CA LEU A 36 -2.05 -9.94 15.81
C LEU A 36 -2.00 -8.84 14.75
N ASP A 37 -1.67 -9.17 13.51
CA ASP A 37 -1.69 -8.27 12.35
C ASP A 37 -3.10 -7.69 12.11
N TYR A 38 -4.12 -8.53 12.08
CA TYR A 38 -5.51 -8.07 11.97
C TYR A 38 -5.94 -7.19 13.14
N GLN A 39 -5.50 -7.50 14.35
CA GLN A 39 -5.77 -6.65 15.52
C GLN A 39 -5.05 -5.31 15.41
N ALA A 40 -3.81 -5.27 14.93
CA ALA A 40 -3.05 -4.06 14.68
C ALA A 40 -3.74 -3.15 13.64
N THR A 41 -4.27 -3.74 12.57
CA THR A 41 -4.99 -3.02 11.51
C THR A 41 -6.25 -2.32 12.03
N LEU A 42 -6.91 -2.87 13.05
CA LEU A 42 -8.10 -2.27 13.68
C LEU A 42 -7.79 -1.37 14.87
N GLU A 43 -6.55 -1.33 15.34
CA GLU A 43 -6.16 -0.55 16.51
C GLU A 43 -6.02 0.94 16.13
N PRO A 44 -6.83 1.85 16.72
CA PRO A 44 -6.80 3.26 16.38
C PRO A 44 -5.57 4.00 16.89
N LYS A 45 -4.87 3.45 17.88
CA LYS A 45 -3.68 4.05 18.47
C LYS A 45 -2.42 3.50 17.82
N THR A 46 -1.71 4.30 17.05
CA THR A 46 -0.51 3.91 16.29
C THR A 46 0.53 3.18 17.15
N GLU A 47 0.80 3.65 18.36
CA GLU A 47 1.76 3.01 19.26
C GLU A 47 1.36 1.59 19.68
N LYS A 48 0.06 1.36 19.90
CA LYS A 48 -0.46 0.03 20.20
C LYS A 48 -0.42 -0.87 18.97
N ALA A 49 -0.76 -0.34 17.78
CA ALA A 49 -0.65 -1.07 16.53
C ALA A 49 0.81 -1.50 16.28
N ILE A 50 1.79 -0.60 16.48
CA ILE A 50 3.22 -0.94 16.40
C ILE A 50 3.60 -2.08 17.36
N LYS A 51 3.05 -2.08 18.58
CA LYS A 51 3.31 -3.14 19.55
C LYS A 51 2.76 -4.47 19.08
N LEU A 52 1.53 -4.51 18.59
CA LEU A 52 0.89 -5.70 18.05
C LEU A 52 1.66 -6.28 16.85
N GLU A 53 2.10 -5.43 15.91
CA GLU A 53 2.92 -5.87 14.78
C GLU A 53 4.28 -6.47 15.21
N LYS A 54 4.92 -5.89 16.21
CA LYS A 54 6.15 -6.46 16.78
C LYS A 54 5.91 -7.80 17.45
N GLU A 55 4.80 -7.93 18.17
CA GLU A 55 4.39 -9.18 18.78
C GLU A 55 4.07 -10.24 17.72
N ALA A 56 3.46 -9.84 16.58
CA ALA A 56 3.22 -10.70 15.42
C ALA A 56 4.53 -11.24 14.83
N LEU A 57 5.50 -10.37 14.57
CA LEU A 57 6.83 -10.77 14.10
C LEU A 57 7.53 -11.73 15.07
N ALA A 58 7.39 -11.50 16.39
CA ALA A 58 7.99 -12.35 17.41
C ALA A 58 7.40 -13.77 17.48
N GLN A 59 6.21 -14.01 16.92
CA GLN A 59 5.66 -15.36 16.78
C GLN A 59 6.46 -16.22 15.79
N ILE A 60 7.05 -15.60 14.78
CA ILE A 60 7.75 -16.30 13.68
C ILE A 60 9.23 -16.42 14.05
N LYS A 61 9.65 -17.63 14.41
CA LYS A 61 11.06 -17.91 14.76
C LYS A 61 11.96 -18.00 13.55
N GLU A 62 11.42 -18.48 12.42
CA GLU A 62 12.15 -18.68 11.19
C GLU A 62 11.27 -18.28 9.99
N THR A 63 11.86 -17.54 9.05
CA THR A 63 11.19 -17.21 7.80
C THR A 63 11.48 -18.30 6.77
N THR A 64 10.43 -18.90 6.26
CA THR A 64 10.46 -19.92 5.21
C THR A 64 9.74 -19.39 3.98
N LYS A 65 9.79 -20.12 2.86
CA LYS A 65 9.06 -19.73 1.65
C LYS A 65 7.54 -19.64 1.89
N GLU A 66 7.00 -20.53 2.73
CA GLU A 66 5.57 -20.63 3.03
C GLU A 66 5.05 -19.43 3.83
N ASN A 67 5.88 -18.85 4.71
CA ASN A 67 5.49 -17.71 5.54
C ASN A 67 6.12 -16.39 5.11
N ALA A 68 6.93 -16.36 4.06
CA ALA A 68 7.67 -15.18 3.61
C ALA A 68 6.74 -14.01 3.24
N HIS A 69 5.58 -14.27 2.63
CA HIS A 69 4.58 -13.23 2.37
C HIS A 69 4.04 -12.61 3.66
N LEU A 70 3.68 -13.45 4.64
CA LEU A 70 3.21 -12.96 5.93
C LEU A 70 4.26 -12.08 6.62
N VAL A 71 5.50 -12.57 6.73
CA VAL A 71 6.59 -11.82 7.37
C VAL A 71 6.88 -10.52 6.63
N SER A 72 6.84 -10.54 5.31
CA SER A 72 6.99 -9.34 4.49
C SER A 72 5.86 -8.32 4.72
N ASN A 73 4.60 -8.80 4.81
CA ASN A 73 3.45 -7.95 5.13
C ASN A 73 3.58 -7.30 6.51
N LEU A 74 3.95 -8.08 7.54
CA LEU A 74 4.20 -7.55 8.88
C LEU A 74 5.27 -6.45 8.88
N HIS A 75 6.35 -6.65 8.13
CA HIS A 75 7.37 -5.62 7.96
C HIS A 75 6.85 -4.39 7.20
N SER A 76 6.06 -4.55 6.16
CA SER A 76 5.46 -3.45 5.41
C SER A 76 4.49 -2.64 6.27
N ASN A 77 3.61 -3.32 7.02
CA ASN A 77 2.65 -2.70 7.93
C ASN A 77 3.35 -1.94 9.05
N LEU A 78 4.35 -2.56 9.67
CA LEU A 78 5.16 -1.90 10.70
C LEU A 78 5.91 -0.68 10.14
N GLY A 79 6.40 -0.77 8.91
CA GLY A 79 6.97 0.37 8.17
C GLY A 79 5.97 1.50 7.96
N GLY A 80 4.74 1.18 7.56
CA GLY A 80 3.65 2.13 7.41
C GLY A 80 3.28 2.82 8.73
N LEU A 81 3.20 2.07 9.82
CA LEU A 81 2.94 2.61 11.16
C LEU A 81 4.06 3.53 11.63
N TYR A 82 5.33 3.17 11.41
CA TYR A 82 6.46 4.04 11.71
C TYR A 82 6.45 5.33 10.88
N ARG A 83 6.05 5.25 9.60
CA ARG A 83 5.89 6.43 8.74
C ARG A 83 4.84 7.38 9.31
N ILE A 84 3.66 6.88 9.69
CA ILE A 84 2.58 7.67 10.33
C ILE A 84 3.07 8.30 11.65
N ASN A 85 3.93 7.59 12.39
CA ASN A 85 4.50 8.07 13.65
C ASN A 85 5.73 8.98 13.47
N GLY A 86 6.07 9.39 12.24
CA GLY A 86 7.19 10.28 11.91
C GLY A 86 8.59 9.64 12.03
N GLN A 87 8.68 8.33 12.24
CA GLN A 87 9.93 7.59 12.40
C GLN A 87 10.42 7.02 11.05
N LEU A 88 10.77 7.93 10.12
CA LEU A 88 11.00 7.60 8.70
C LEU A 88 12.17 6.62 8.49
N ASP A 89 13.22 6.67 9.30
CA ASP A 89 14.34 5.72 9.21
C ASP A 89 13.92 4.29 9.56
N LEU A 90 13.10 4.14 10.61
CA LEU A 90 12.52 2.84 10.97
C LEU A 90 11.55 2.35 9.91
N ALA A 91 10.73 3.25 9.36
CA ALA A 91 9.84 2.94 8.26
C ALA A 91 10.62 2.38 7.06
N LYS A 92 11.64 3.09 6.60
CA LYS A 92 12.51 2.66 5.51
C LYS A 92 13.15 1.30 5.76
N ARG A 93 13.70 1.12 6.96
CA ARG A 93 14.34 -0.13 7.36
C ARG A 93 13.39 -1.31 7.27
N HIS A 94 12.19 -1.19 7.86
CA HIS A 94 11.22 -2.26 7.88
C HIS A 94 10.65 -2.56 6.49
N MET A 95 10.24 -1.56 5.72
CA MET A 95 9.75 -1.77 4.35
C MET A 95 10.82 -2.43 3.46
N LYS A 96 12.08 -1.99 3.57
CA LYS A 96 13.20 -2.61 2.85
C LYS A 96 13.40 -4.07 3.25
N MET A 97 13.27 -4.41 4.54
CA MET A 97 13.36 -5.79 5.01
C MET A 97 12.25 -6.66 4.38
N GLY A 98 11.01 -6.20 4.36
CA GLY A 98 9.90 -6.91 3.71
C GLY A 98 10.17 -7.19 2.25
N ILE A 99 10.57 -6.17 1.48
CA ILE A 99 10.90 -6.31 0.05
C ILE A 99 12.09 -7.26 -0.16
N SER A 100 13.12 -7.20 0.71
CA SER A 100 14.28 -8.09 0.62
C SER A 100 13.90 -9.56 0.83
N LEU A 101 12.96 -9.85 1.73
CA LEU A 101 12.42 -11.19 1.93
C LEU A 101 11.68 -11.70 0.69
N LEU A 102 10.81 -10.88 0.10
CA LEU A 102 10.12 -11.25 -1.15
C LEU A 102 11.12 -11.53 -2.27
N GLN A 103 12.19 -10.76 -2.37
CA GLN A 103 13.23 -10.96 -3.34
C GLN A 103 13.99 -12.27 -3.09
N GLN A 104 14.37 -12.54 -1.85
CA GLN A 104 15.08 -13.75 -1.43
C GLN A 104 14.32 -15.03 -1.79
N TYR A 105 12.99 -15.02 -1.60
CA TYR A 105 12.13 -16.16 -1.87
C TYR A 105 11.50 -16.17 -3.28
N GLN A 106 11.91 -15.24 -4.16
CA GLN A 106 11.41 -15.08 -5.53
C GLN A 106 9.90 -14.77 -5.61
N LEU A 107 9.41 -14.02 -4.64
CA LEU A 107 7.99 -13.63 -4.49
C LEU A 107 7.76 -12.13 -4.79
N LEU A 108 8.80 -11.42 -5.27
CA LEU A 108 8.80 -9.96 -5.38
C LEU A 108 7.73 -9.40 -6.33
N TYR A 109 7.27 -10.20 -7.29
CA TYR A 109 6.36 -9.73 -8.33
C TYR A 109 5.09 -10.56 -8.40
N THR A 110 4.62 -11.01 -7.25
CA THR A 110 3.28 -11.57 -7.09
C THR A 110 2.27 -10.48 -6.77
N ASN A 111 0.98 -10.74 -6.95
CA ASN A 111 -0.08 -9.79 -6.64
C ASN A 111 0.02 -9.26 -5.20
N ASP A 112 0.38 -10.13 -4.26
CA ASP A 112 0.48 -9.80 -2.84
C ASP A 112 1.64 -8.85 -2.52
N SER A 113 2.63 -8.73 -3.41
CA SER A 113 3.80 -7.85 -3.21
C SER A 113 3.60 -6.43 -3.78
N ILE A 114 2.63 -6.25 -4.69
CA ILE A 114 2.39 -4.97 -5.37
C ILE A 114 2.16 -3.83 -4.38
N PRO A 115 1.25 -3.94 -3.39
CA PRO A 115 1.01 -2.88 -2.42
C PRO A 115 2.26 -2.54 -1.60
N GLN A 116 3.08 -3.53 -1.26
CA GLN A 116 4.29 -3.32 -0.47
C GLN A 116 5.34 -2.52 -1.23
N ILE A 117 5.55 -2.85 -2.53
CA ILE A 117 6.50 -2.12 -3.38
C ILE A 117 6.01 -0.68 -3.59
N ASN A 118 4.71 -0.49 -3.81
CA ASN A 118 4.12 0.84 -3.97
C ASN A 118 4.26 1.67 -2.68
N ASN A 119 3.94 1.10 -1.51
CA ASN A 119 4.09 1.78 -0.22
C ASN A 119 5.55 2.17 0.07
N TYR A 120 6.50 1.31 -0.30
CA TYR A 120 7.92 1.65 -0.17
C TYR A 120 8.33 2.78 -1.11
N ALA A 121 7.84 2.78 -2.33
CA ALA A 121 8.10 3.86 -3.27
C ALA A 121 7.53 5.21 -2.79
N VAL A 122 6.31 5.21 -2.21
CA VAL A 122 5.73 6.40 -1.58
C VAL A 122 6.61 6.92 -0.43
N LEU A 123 7.13 6.03 0.42
CA LEU A 123 8.08 6.43 1.47
C LEU A 123 9.37 7.01 0.87
N LEU A 124 9.91 6.41 -0.18
CA LEU A 124 11.13 6.92 -0.85
C LEU A 124 10.91 8.34 -1.41
N ILE A 125 9.72 8.64 -1.91
CA ILE A 125 9.34 10.00 -2.32
C ILE A 125 9.39 10.96 -1.12
N GLU A 126 8.76 10.56 -0.02
CA GLU A 126 8.67 11.38 1.21
C GLU A 126 10.06 11.71 1.81
N ILE A 127 10.99 10.75 1.76
CA ILE A 127 12.38 10.96 2.23
C ILE A 127 13.33 11.51 1.17
N GLN A 128 12.78 12.04 0.07
CA GLN A 128 13.52 12.70 -1.01
C GLN A 128 14.52 11.79 -1.76
N GLU A 129 14.13 10.52 -1.97
CA GLU A 129 14.86 9.56 -2.80
C GLU A 129 14.07 9.22 -4.08
N PRO A 130 13.71 10.19 -4.93
CA PRO A 130 12.76 10.01 -6.04
C PRO A 130 13.27 9.06 -7.13
N ASP A 131 14.58 9.01 -7.37
CA ASP A 131 15.16 8.15 -8.41
C ASP A 131 14.97 6.65 -8.08
N LEU A 132 15.13 6.27 -6.81
CA LEU A 132 14.89 4.91 -6.36
C LEU A 132 13.41 4.57 -6.44
N ALA A 133 12.53 5.50 -6.04
CA ALA A 133 11.10 5.34 -6.14
C ALA A 133 10.65 5.18 -7.60
N LEU A 134 11.16 6.02 -8.50
CA LEU A 134 10.84 5.98 -9.93
C LEU A 134 11.23 4.63 -10.54
N SER A 135 12.45 4.17 -10.29
CA SER A 135 12.93 2.88 -10.77
C SER A 135 12.05 1.70 -10.30
N ALA A 136 11.70 1.68 -9.02
CA ALA A 136 10.85 0.64 -8.44
C ALA A 136 9.45 0.63 -9.06
N LEU A 137 8.83 1.80 -9.19
CA LEU A 137 7.46 1.92 -9.74
C LEU A 137 7.39 1.65 -11.25
N GLN A 138 8.38 2.08 -12.02
CA GLN A 138 8.42 1.76 -13.46
C GLN A 138 8.48 0.25 -13.68
N LYS A 139 9.34 -0.43 -12.94
CA LYS A 139 9.44 -1.88 -12.99
C LYS A 139 8.15 -2.57 -12.54
N LEU A 140 7.53 -2.06 -11.48
CA LEU A 140 6.25 -2.57 -10.99
C LEU A 140 5.14 -2.37 -12.03
N ALA A 141 5.03 -1.17 -12.62
CA ALA A 141 4.05 -0.88 -13.67
C ALA A 141 4.19 -1.79 -14.89
N GLN A 142 5.44 -2.10 -15.29
CA GLN A 142 5.69 -3.03 -16.38
C GLN A 142 5.19 -4.44 -16.05
N ILE A 143 5.48 -4.92 -14.86
CA ILE A 143 5.08 -6.26 -14.41
C ILE A 143 3.57 -6.40 -14.31
N ILE A 144 2.88 -5.42 -13.70
CA ILE A 144 1.42 -5.44 -13.64
C ILE A 144 0.83 -5.48 -15.05
N LYS A 145 1.39 -4.72 -15.97
CA LYS A 145 0.94 -4.72 -17.36
C LYS A 145 1.12 -6.07 -18.06
N GLU A 146 2.19 -6.79 -17.75
CA GLU A 146 2.52 -8.09 -18.37
C GLU A 146 1.66 -9.23 -17.81
N TYR A 147 1.38 -9.22 -16.52
CA TYR A 147 0.75 -10.35 -15.82
C TYR A 147 -0.71 -10.14 -15.46
N ASN A 148 -1.13 -8.94 -15.17
CA ASN A 148 -2.47 -8.74 -14.63
C ASN A 148 -3.35 -7.99 -15.61
N SER A 149 -3.28 -6.97 -15.98
CA SER A 149 -4.11 -6.06 -16.73
C SER A 149 -3.70 -4.63 -16.38
N ASN A 150 -3.52 -3.82 -17.38
CA ASN A 150 -3.32 -2.40 -17.17
C ASN A 150 -4.62 -1.66 -16.74
N HIS A 151 -5.64 -2.42 -16.34
CA HIS A 151 -6.96 -1.91 -15.93
C HIS A 151 -7.37 -2.51 -14.58
N CYS A 152 -6.56 -2.22 -13.53
CA CYS A 152 -6.82 -2.66 -12.16
C CYS A 152 -6.40 -1.57 -11.18
N LEU A 153 -6.93 -1.64 -9.95
CA LEU A 153 -6.64 -0.66 -8.88
C LEU A 153 -5.14 -0.53 -8.59
N ASP A 154 -4.42 -1.64 -8.56
CA ASP A 154 -2.98 -1.62 -8.32
C ASP A 154 -2.23 -0.82 -9.39
N TYR A 155 -2.60 -0.99 -10.66
CA TYR A 155 -2.00 -0.23 -11.74
C TYR A 155 -2.35 1.25 -11.64
N ALA A 156 -3.59 1.60 -11.27
CA ALA A 156 -4.00 2.97 -11.03
C ALA A 156 -3.19 3.63 -9.91
N GLN A 157 -3.00 2.94 -8.78
CA GLN A 157 -2.18 3.43 -7.66
C GLN A 157 -0.72 3.63 -8.05
N VAL A 158 -0.15 2.72 -8.83
CA VAL A 158 1.22 2.87 -9.34
C VAL A 158 1.32 4.05 -10.32
N GLN A 159 0.32 4.27 -11.17
CA GLN A 159 0.28 5.44 -12.04
C GLN A 159 0.14 6.76 -11.24
N GLU A 160 -0.67 6.77 -10.17
CA GLU A 160 -0.78 7.91 -9.26
C GLU A 160 0.58 8.23 -8.60
N SER A 161 1.29 7.22 -8.11
CA SER A 161 2.62 7.36 -7.50
C SER A 161 3.68 7.85 -8.52
N LEU A 162 3.64 7.35 -9.76
CA LEU A 162 4.50 7.83 -10.86
C LEU A 162 4.20 9.29 -11.20
N GLY A 163 2.93 9.69 -11.20
CA GLY A 163 2.53 11.08 -11.39
C GLY A 163 3.11 11.99 -10.29
N SER A 164 3.05 11.54 -9.04
CA SER A 164 3.60 12.27 -7.89
C SER A 164 5.12 12.47 -8.00
N ILE A 165 5.87 11.44 -8.39
CA ILE A 165 7.32 11.56 -8.64
C ILE A 165 7.60 12.55 -9.76
N CYS A 166 6.89 12.45 -10.87
CA CYS A 166 7.07 13.35 -12.00
C CYS A 166 6.84 14.82 -11.62
N LEU A 167 5.92 15.10 -10.69
CA LEU A 167 5.73 16.46 -10.17
C LEU A 167 6.91 16.92 -9.33
N ILE A 168 7.39 16.08 -8.41
CA ILE A 168 8.54 16.40 -7.55
C ILE A 168 9.79 16.67 -8.39
N THR A 169 9.95 15.94 -9.49
CA THR A 169 11.05 16.13 -10.45
C THR A 169 10.77 17.19 -11.51
N ALA A 170 9.74 18.03 -11.32
CA ALA A 170 9.32 19.10 -12.22
C ALA A 170 8.93 18.65 -13.66
N ASN A 171 8.65 17.37 -13.85
CA ASN A 171 8.20 16.84 -15.13
C ASN A 171 6.66 16.85 -15.25
N ILE A 172 6.09 18.04 -15.33
CA ILE A 172 4.63 18.28 -15.31
C ILE A 172 3.89 17.54 -16.42
N SER A 173 4.48 17.45 -17.61
CA SER A 173 3.83 16.76 -18.75
C SER A 173 3.63 15.27 -18.50
N GLN A 174 4.65 14.60 -17.97
CA GLN A 174 4.55 13.18 -17.61
C GLN A 174 3.62 12.98 -16.41
N ALA A 175 3.68 13.86 -15.41
CA ALA A 175 2.78 13.82 -14.27
C ALA A 175 1.30 13.81 -14.71
N LYS A 176 0.92 14.76 -15.61
CA LYS A 176 -0.43 14.79 -16.18
C LYS A 176 -0.81 13.48 -16.88
N THR A 177 0.12 12.89 -17.62
CA THR A 177 -0.13 11.64 -18.33
C THR A 177 -0.41 10.49 -17.36
N HIS A 178 0.37 10.39 -16.28
CA HIS A 178 0.22 9.36 -15.28
C HIS A 178 -1.09 9.53 -14.47
N PHE A 179 -1.39 10.74 -14.01
CA PHE A 179 -2.64 10.99 -13.28
C PHE A 179 -3.88 10.75 -14.14
N LYS A 180 -3.88 11.15 -15.43
CA LYS A 180 -4.99 10.84 -16.35
C LYS A 180 -5.23 9.34 -16.47
N LYS A 181 -4.16 8.53 -16.55
CA LYS A 181 -4.29 7.08 -16.62
C LYS A 181 -4.88 6.51 -15.33
N ALA A 182 -4.40 6.98 -14.17
CA ALA A 182 -4.91 6.55 -12.87
C ALA A 182 -6.40 6.88 -12.73
N LEU A 183 -6.76 8.15 -12.95
CA LEU A 183 -8.14 8.62 -12.80
C LEU A 183 -9.10 7.90 -13.73
N LYS A 184 -8.72 7.67 -15.00
CA LYS A 184 -9.56 6.90 -15.92
C LYS A 184 -9.85 5.49 -15.40
N ILE A 185 -8.87 4.82 -14.82
CA ILE A 185 -9.07 3.47 -14.25
C ILE A 185 -9.96 3.54 -13.01
N TYR A 186 -9.78 4.54 -12.14
CA TYR A 186 -10.65 4.74 -10.98
C TYR A 186 -12.11 5.01 -11.40
N GLU A 187 -12.33 5.86 -12.41
CA GLU A 187 -13.65 6.14 -12.98
C GLU A 187 -14.32 4.87 -13.53
N ASP A 188 -13.56 4.04 -14.25
CA ASP A 188 -14.09 2.82 -14.84
C ASP A 188 -14.39 1.74 -13.76
N ILE A 189 -13.59 1.65 -12.69
CA ILE A 189 -13.76 0.63 -11.63
C ILE A 189 -14.82 1.06 -10.60
N TRP A 190 -14.89 2.35 -10.26
CA TRP A 190 -15.79 2.93 -9.26
C TRP A 190 -16.95 3.70 -9.89
N ALA A 191 -17.41 3.29 -11.07
CA ALA A 191 -18.48 3.98 -11.79
C ALA A 191 -19.74 4.20 -10.94
N ASP A 192 -20.03 3.26 -10.03
CA ASP A 192 -21.17 3.32 -9.10
C ASP A 192 -20.82 3.99 -7.74
N GLU A 193 -19.59 4.45 -7.55
CA GLU A 193 -19.08 5.05 -6.31
C GLU A 193 -18.43 6.42 -6.58
N PRO A 194 -19.18 7.43 -7.04
CA PRO A 194 -18.64 8.73 -7.45
C PRO A 194 -17.93 9.49 -6.33
N GLU A 195 -18.27 9.21 -5.06
CA GLU A 195 -17.60 9.81 -3.90
C GLU A 195 -16.13 9.39 -3.80
N LEU A 196 -15.80 8.13 -4.09
CA LEU A 196 -14.42 7.64 -4.10
C LEU A 196 -13.59 8.29 -5.22
N ILE A 197 -14.22 8.53 -6.37
CA ILE A 197 -13.59 9.21 -7.50
C ILE A 197 -13.28 10.66 -7.12
N GLU A 198 -14.25 11.37 -6.51
CA GLU A 198 -14.07 12.74 -6.06
C GLU A 198 -12.97 12.87 -5.01
N GLU A 199 -12.88 11.94 -4.04
CA GLU A 199 -11.78 11.88 -3.07
C GLU A 199 -10.41 11.77 -3.78
N LYS A 200 -10.30 10.99 -4.84
CA LYS A 200 -9.06 10.87 -5.62
C LYS A 200 -8.72 12.14 -6.39
N TYR A 201 -9.71 12.80 -6.98
CA TYR A 201 -9.51 14.09 -7.61
C TYR A 201 -9.01 15.15 -6.62
N GLN A 202 -9.63 15.22 -5.43
CA GLN A 202 -9.22 16.14 -4.37
C GLN A 202 -7.81 15.83 -3.87
N ALA A 203 -7.49 14.56 -3.60
CA ALA A 203 -6.16 14.16 -3.16
C ALA A 203 -5.06 14.56 -4.17
N ILE A 204 -5.31 14.39 -5.48
CA ILE A 204 -4.38 14.83 -6.53
C ILE A 204 -4.28 16.36 -6.59
N GLN A 205 -5.37 17.09 -6.32
CA GLN A 205 -5.35 18.55 -6.27
C GLN A 205 -4.62 19.09 -5.05
N GLU A 206 -4.81 18.50 -3.89
CA GLU A 206 -4.22 18.94 -2.61
C GLU A 206 -2.72 18.69 -2.54
N LEU A 207 -2.23 17.63 -3.20
CA LEU A 207 -0.80 17.37 -3.28
C LEU A 207 0.00 18.53 -3.91
N TYR A 208 -0.68 19.41 -4.72
CA TYR A 208 0.01 20.45 -5.50
C TYR A 208 -0.82 21.72 -5.68
N PRO A 209 -0.90 22.61 -4.66
CA PRO A 209 -1.73 23.82 -4.73
C PRO A 209 -1.41 24.74 -5.92
N GLN A 210 -0.17 24.75 -6.43
CA GLN A 210 0.23 25.58 -7.57
C GLN A 210 0.11 24.86 -8.92
N ALA A 211 0.40 23.57 -8.98
CA ALA A 211 0.18 22.73 -10.16
C ALA A 211 -1.27 22.21 -10.24
N GLY A 212 -1.95 22.10 -9.11
CA GLY A 212 -3.29 21.54 -8.96
C GLY A 212 -4.36 22.30 -9.73
N ILE A 213 -4.35 23.63 -9.71
CA ILE A 213 -5.36 24.43 -10.44
C ILE A 213 -5.22 24.25 -11.96
N ALA A 214 -4.00 24.24 -12.48
CA ALA A 214 -3.73 24.00 -13.89
C ALA A 214 -3.92 22.52 -14.27
N LEU A 215 -3.62 21.59 -13.36
CA LEU A 215 -3.79 20.16 -13.54
C LEU A 215 -5.27 19.78 -13.49
N ALA A 216 -6.01 20.23 -12.49
CA ALA A 216 -7.45 20.00 -12.34
C ALA A 216 -8.24 20.51 -13.56
N LYS A 217 -7.97 21.73 -14.01
CA LYS A 217 -8.61 22.28 -15.23
C LYS A 217 -8.26 21.51 -16.50
N SER A 218 -7.17 20.74 -16.53
CA SER A 218 -6.75 19.99 -17.71
C SER A 218 -7.07 18.50 -17.66
N ILE A 219 -7.39 17.97 -16.47
CA ILE A 219 -7.69 16.56 -16.22
C ILE A 219 -9.20 16.34 -16.03
N LEU A 220 -9.87 17.28 -15.35
CA LEU A 220 -11.32 17.19 -15.16
C LEU A 220 -12.03 17.29 -16.51
N PRO A 221 -12.90 16.35 -16.87
CA PRO A 221 -13.84 16.56 -17.94
C PRO A 221 -14.66 17.81 -17.60
N THR A 222 -14.76 18.74 -18.53
CA THR A 222 -15.74 19.83 -18.44
C THR A 222 -17.10 19.17 -18.24
N LYS A 223 -17.70 19.36 -17.05
CA LYS A 223 -19.07 18.93 -16.82
C LYS A 223 -19.93 19.59 -17.90
N HIS A 224 -20.45 18.79 -18.81
CA HIS A 224 -21.52 19.17 -19.72
C HIS A 224 -22.86 18.99 -19.02
#